data_88c15ba742c0f21825a390fced05c3de
#
_entry.id   88c15ba742c0f21825a390fced05c3de
#
_cell.length_a   1.000
_cell.length_b   1.000
_cell.length_c   1.000
_cell.angle_alpha   90.00
_cell.angle_beta   90.00
_cell.angle_gamma   90.00
#
_symmetry.space_group_name_H-M   'P 1'
#
loop_
_entity.id
_entity.type
_entity.pdbx_description
1 polymer ?
#
loop_
_entity_poly.entity_id
_entity_poly.type
_entity_poly.pdbx_seq_one_letter_code
_entity_poly.pdbx_strand_id
1 'polypeptide(L)'
;MKKSSILILIAICLFGCSKSSKKVSITGEIEGLGTDTLYLYGMDELRDQIDTIFTKDDKFSYSTPIDTITSAFLLIKNQIEYPIFLDKGNKIKIKGDTDNLEALTIDGNTYNEEFTAFQKELSGLNNPSEKDVEQKAEEFIQQHHSSFVSLYLLDKYFVQKESPDFNKIKKLIEVMTGILQDKLYIEQLNEAISLSEKLNETISQAEKTEIGKYAPFFSLPNAKGEKITRTSKDFKKKNLLINFWASWGDSISNRRNNNELKELYKKYKKSKYIGMLGISFDVDKKEWKDAIKRDTLDWEQVCDFSGLNSEIAKQYTIKQIPANILLSADGKILAKNLSGEDLKKKIEEVVSAAEEKDKKDNKKKK
;
A
#
# COMPACT_ATOMS: atom_id res chain seq x y z
N MET A 1 -69.72 21.06 66.00
CA MET A 1 -68.40 21.55 65.45
C MET A 1 -67.71 20.33 64.91
N LYS A 2 -67.73 20.11 63.59
CA LYS A 2 -67.04 18.98 62.91
C LYS A 2 -65.72 19.50 62.34
N LYS A 3 -64.66 18.96 62.74
CA LYS A 3 -63.30 19.23 62.17
C LYS A 3 -63.11 18.31 60.99
N SER A 4 -63.06 18.86 59.77
CA SER A 4 -62.62 18.15 58.57
C SER A 4 -61.09 18.15 58.49
N SER A 5 -60.46 16.97 58.49
CA SER A 5 -59.10 16.80 58.24
C SER A 5 -58.90 16.56 56.73
N ILE A 6 -58.20 17.49 56.08
CA ILE A 6 -57.81 17.37 54.68
C ILE A 6 -56.53 16.56 54.65
N LEU A 7 -56.57 15.37 54.06
CA LEU A 7 -55.44 14.54 53.78
C LEU A 7 -54.78 14.97 52.44
N ILE A 8 -53.61 15.63 52.48
CA ILE A 8 -52.89 15.98 51.28
C ILE A 8 -52.09 14.77 50.90
N LEU A 9 -52.42 14.12 49.77
CA LEU A 9 -51.69 13.02 49.17
C LEU A 9 -50.57 13.61 48.32
N ILE A 10 -49.33 13.59 48.85
CA ILE A 10 -48.13 13.97 48.08
C ILE A 10 -47.77 12.79 47.20
N ALA A 11 -48.08 12.90 45.90
CA ALA A 11 -47.59 11.99 44.87
C ALA A 11 -46.08 12.28 44.62
N ILE A 12 -45.20 11.48 45.21
CA ILE A 12 -43.78 11.51 44.91
C ILE A 12 -43.59 10.84 43.56
N CYS A 13 -43.50 11.63 42.50
CA CYS A 13 -42.99 11.16 41.21
C CYS A 13 -41.52 10.82 41.34
N LEU A 14 -41.21 9.57 41.58
CA LEU A 14 -39.87 9.03 41.43
C LEU A 14 -39.53 9.03 39.94
N PHE A 15 -38.97 10.15 39.45
CA PHE A 15 -38.18 10.11 38.23
C PHE A 15 -36.95 9.24 38.50
N GLY A 16 -37.08 7.96 38.27
CA GLY A 16 -35.96 7.06 38.18
C GLY A 16 -35.11 7.46 36.99
N CYS A 17 -34.06 8.23 37.25
CA CYS A 17 -32.95 8.35 36.29
C CYS A 17 -32.41 6.94 36.10
N SER A 18 -32.80 6.26 35.04
CA SER A 18 -32.20 5.01 34.58
C SER A 18 -30.76 5.37 34.21
N LYS A 19 -29.81 5.08 35.12
CA LYS A 19 -28.40 5.05 34.74
C LYS A 19 -28.30 4.09 33.56
N SER A 20 -27.98 4.59 32.38
CA SER A 20 -27.66 3.78 31.21
C SER A 20 -26.77 2.62 31.66
N SER A 21 -27.27 1.39 31.53
CA SER A 21 -26.47 0.22 31.88
C SER A 21 -25.22 0.19 31.01
N LYS A 22 -24.04 0.09 31.61
CA LYS A 22 -22.78 -0.11 30.87
C LYS A 22 -22.67 -1.52 30.26
N LYS A 23 -23.69 -2.34 30.41
CA LYS A 23 -23.73 -3.72 29.95
C LYS A 23 -24.59 -3.85 28.72
N VAL A 24 -24.10 -4.63 27.74
CA VAL A 24 -24.94 -5.22 26.70
C VAL A 24 -25.46 -6.56 27.22
N SER A 25 -26.70 -6.89 26.88
CA SER A 25 -27.28 -8.22 27.11
C SER A 25 -27.56 -8.90 25.77
N ILE A 26 -27.19 -10.15 25.67
CA ILE A 26 -27.41 -11.00 24.49
C ILE A 26 -28.30 -12.16 24.92
N THR A 27 -29.40 -12.36 24.24
CA THR A 27 -30.28 -13.52 24.42
C THR A 27 -30.50 -14.18 23.08
N GLY A 28 -30.57 -15.49 23.04
CA GLY A 28 -30.80 -16.20 21.79
C GLY A 28 -31.60 -17.47 21.95
N GLU A 29 -32.26 -17.84 20.86
CA GLU A 29 -32.96 -19.10 20.64
C GLU A 29 -32.64 -19.55 19.21
N ILE A 30 -31.80 -20.62 19.11
CA ILE A 30 -31.38 -21.16 17.82
C ILE A 30 -31.78 -22.64 17.82
N GLU A 31 -32.80 -22.95 16.99
CA GLU A 31 -33.34 -24.30 16.88
C GLU A 31 -32.26 -25.32 16.46
N GLY A 32 -32.21 -26.48 17.07
CA GLY A 32 -31.21 -27.50 16.80
C GLY A 32 -29.85 -27.28 17.45
N LEU A 33 -29.67 -26.18 18.23
CA LEU A 33 -28.42 -25.92 18.93
C LEU A 33 -28.21 -26.85 20.14
N GLY A 34 -29.30 -27.21 20.85
CA GLY A 34 -29.28 -28.08 22.01
C GLY A 34 -28.54 -27.48 23.21
N THR A 35 -27.79 -28.33 23.90
CA THR A 35 -26.88 -27.93 24.97
C THR A 35 -25.45 -27.94 24.42
N ASP A 36 -24.88 -26.78 24.22
CA ASP A 36 -23.60 -26.55 23.55
C ASP A 36 -22.88 -25.32 24.15
N THR A 37 -21.78 -24.97 23.58
CA THR A 37 -20.98 -23.81 23.98
C THR A 37 -20.78 -22.90 22.78
N LEU A 38 -21.09 -21.61 22.93
CA LEU A 38 -20.77 -20.57 21.99
C LEU A 38 -19.60 -19.74 22.51
N TYR A 39 -18.82 -19.17 21.61
CA TYR A 39 -17.74 -18.26 21.97
C TYR A 39 -17.99 -16.87 21.37
N LEU A 40 -17.80 -15.84 22.18
CA LEU A 40 -17.88 -14.45 21.76
C LEU A 40 -16.50 -13.82 21.89
N TYR A 41 -15.96 -13.30 20.80
CA TYR A 41 -14.64 -12.62 20.78
C TYR A 41 -14.65 -11.42 19.83
N GLY A 42 -13.73 -10.48 20.05
CA GLY A 42 -13.66 -9.23 19.28
C GLY A 42 -13.15 -9.44 17.86
N MET A 43 -13.60 -8.57 16.97
CA MET A 43 -13.06 -8.39 15.62
C MET A 43 -11.93 -7.33 15.60
N ASP A 44 -11.87 -6.50 16.64
CA ASP A 44 -10.93 -5.40 16.77
C ASP A 44 -10.21 -5.45 18.13
N GLU A 45 -9.19 -4.63 18.30
CA GLU A 45 -8.36 -4.57 19.52
C GLU A 45 -9.14 -4.04 20.75
N LEU A 46 -10.39 -3.61 20.59
CA LEU A 46 -11.23 -3.14 21.70
C LEU A 46 -11.74 -4.28 22.56
N ARG A 47 -11.65 -5.51 22.10
CA ARG A 47 -12.03 -6.71 22.81
C ARG A 47 -11.06 -7.85 22.53
N ASP A 48 -10.11 -8.02 23.43
CA ASP A 48 -9.05 -9.04 23.34
C ASP A 48 -9.38 -10.36 24.11
N GLN A 49 -10.55 -10.42 24.77
CA GLN A 49 -10.99 -11.58 25.52
C GLN A 49 -11.97 -12.46 24.73
N ILE A 50 -11.94 -13.76 25.01
CA ILE A 50 -12.90 -14.74 24.51
C ILE A 50 -13.87 -15.07 25.65
N ASP A 51 -15.14 -14.80 25.46
CA ASP A 51 -16.19 -15.17 26.41
C ASP A 51 -16.85 -16.48 26.01
N THR A 52 -17.12 -17.31 27.01
CA THR A 52 -17.82 -18.57 26.86
C THR A 52 -19.28 -18.42 27.24
N ILE A 53 -20.19 -18.80 26.33
CA ILE A 53 -21.63 -18.72 26.51
C ILE A 53 -22.21 -20.11 26.43
N PHE A 54 -22.82 -20.59 27.53
CA PHE A 54 -23.45 -21.90 27.58
C PHE A 54 -24.88 -21.84 27.08
N THR A 55 -25.26 -22.82 26.26
CA THR A 55 -26.63 -22.99 25.79
C THR A 55 -27.30 -24.11 26.51
N LYS A 56 -28.62 -24.06 26.64
CA LYS A 56 -29.46 -25.12 27.17
C LYS A 56 -30.82 -25.09 26.45
N ASP A 57 -31.22 -26.25 25.93
CA ASP A 57 -32.50 -26.39 25.22
C ASP A 57 -32.67 -25.29 24.15
N ASP A 58 -31.66 -25.14 23.26
CA ASP A 58 -31.58 -24.18 22.18
C ASP A 58 -31.44 -22.69 22.59
N LYS A 59 -31.42 -22.40 23.90
CA LYS A 59 -31.48 -21.03 24.43
C LYS A 59 -30.20 -20.68 25.18
N PHE A 60 -29.87 -19.36 25.11
CA PHE A 60 -28.78 -18.79 25.88
C PHE A 60 -29.07 -17.35 26.31
N SER A 61 -28.36 -16.95 27.35
CA SER A 61 -28.36 -15.55 27.81
C SER A 61 -26.98 -15.22 28.34
N TYR A 62 -26.48 -14.06 27.92
CA TYR A 62 -25.17 -13.57 28.31
C TYR A 62 -25.20 -12.06 28.51
N SER A 63 -24.33 -11.53 29.36
CA SER A 63 -24.20 -10.07 29.56
C SER A 63 -22.78 -9.71 29.88
N THR A 64 -22.25 -8.72 29.19
CA THR A 64 -20.89 -8.24 29.36
C THR A 64 -20.84 -6.71 29.39
N PRO A 65 -19.92 -6.08 30.17
CA PRO A 65 -19.71 -4.64 30.09
C PRO A 65 -19.15 -4.26 28.75
N ILE A 66 -19.60 -3.14 28.19
CA ILE A 66 -19.10 -2.53 26.95
C ILE A 66 -18.97 -1.04 27.21
N ASP A 67 -17.80 -0.47 26.94
CA ASP A 67 -17.54 0.96 27.11
C ASP A 67 -17.79 1.77 25.84
N THR A 68 -17.60 1.17 24.68
CA THR A 68 -17.86 1.75 23.37
C THR A 68 -18.38 0.69 22.42
N ILE A 69 -18.93 1.12 21.29
CA ILE A 69 -19.38 0.20 20.25
C ILE A 69 -18.19 -0.66 19.76
N THR A 70 -18.40 -1.94 19.65
CA THR A 70 -17.43 -2.92 19.18
C THR A 70 -18.08 -3.96 18.27
N SER A 71 -17.32 -4.44 17.32
CA SER A 71 -17.69 -5.57 16.47
C SER A 71 -17.10 -6.84 17.06
N ALA A 72 -17.88 -7.89 17.08
CA ALA A 72 -17.48 -9.19 17.64
C ALA A 72 -17.98 -10.33 16.75
N PHE A 73 -17.35 -11.49 16.89
CA PHE A 73 -17.85 -12.74 16.32
C PHE A 73 -18.51 -13.60 17.37
N LEU A 74 -19.66 -14.15 17.03
CA LEU A 74 -20.27 -15.25 17.75
C LEU A 74 -19.96 -16.55 17.00
N LEU A 75 -19.06 -17.37 17.57
CA LEU A 75 -18.71 -18.67 17.01
C LEU A 75 -19.74 -19.71 17.47
N ILE A 76 -20.39 -20.33 16.51
CA ILE A 76 -21.49 -21.30 16.70
C ILE A 76 -21.01 -22.68 16.22
N LYS A 77 -21.16 -23.71 17.05
CA LYS A 77 -20.75 -25.11 16.78
C LYS A 77 -19.30 -25.26 16.34
N ASN A 78 -18.41 -24.33 16.73
CA ASN A 78 -17.01 -24.27 16.27
C ASN A 78 -16.84 -24.29 14.73
N GLN A 79 -17.83 -23.78 13.98
CA GLN A 79 -17.86 -23.83 12.52
C GLN A 79 -18.13 -22.48 11.88
N ILE A 80 -19.07 -21.71 12.41
CA ILE A 80 -19.52 -20.46 11.81
C ILE A 80 -19.27 -19.29 12.74
N GLU A 81 -18.54 -18.32 12.25
CA GLU A 81 -18.32 -17.03 12.86
C GLU A 81 -19.37 -16.04 12.35
N TYR A 82 -20.31 -15.68 13.20
CA TYR A 82 -21.36 -14.75 12.85
C TYR A 82 -21.06 -13.36 13.45
N PRO A 83 -20.98 -12.30 12.66
CA PRO A 83 -20.68 -10.96 13.17
C PRO A 83 -21.83 -10.42 13.99
N ILE A 84 -21.50 -9.83 15.12
CA ILE A 84 -22.45 -9.18 16.03
C ILE A 84 -21.91 -7.82 16.46
N PHE A 85 -22.73 -6.81 16.45
CA PHE A 85 -22.38 -5.45 16.81
C PHE A 85 -22.91 -5.12 18.19
N LEU A 86 -22.01 -4.83 19.11
CA LEU A 86 -22.31 -4.62 20.53
C LEU A 86 -22.18 -3.14 20.89
N ASP A 87 -23.21 -2.57 21.48
CA ASP A 87 -23.15 -1.22 22.02
C ASP A 87 -23.78 -1.16 23.40
N LYS A 88 -23.35 -0.16 24.15
CA LYS A 88 -23.70 0.07 25.53
C LYS A 88 -25.20 0.15 25.74
N GLY A 89 -25.71 -0.67 26.66
CA GLY A 89 -27.11 -0.70 27.04
C GLY A 89 -28.02 -1.44 26.07
N ASN A 90 -27.50 -1.98 24.97
CA ASN A 90 -28.29 -2.75 24.01
C ASN A 90 -28.78 -4.09 24.60
N LYS A 91 -29.95 -4.52 24.09
CA LYS A 91 -30.54 -5.82 24.37
C LYS A 91 -30.64 -6.59 23.06
N ILE A 92 -29.59 -7.33 22.75
CA ILE A 92 -29.49 -8.07 21.52
C ILE A 92 -30.30 -9.36 21.62
N LYS A 93 -31.05 -9.67 20.57
CA LYS A 93 -31.82 -10.91 20.44
C LYS A 93 -31.41 -11.65 19.18
N ILE A 94 -31.05 -12.92 19.32
CA ILE A 94 -30.61 -13.77 18.22
C ILE A 94 -31.62 -14.90 18.05
N LYS A 95 -32.08 -15.12 16.82
CA LYS A 95 -32.99 -16.22 16.46
C LYS A 95 -32.54 -16.85 15.15
N GLY A 96 -32.78 -18.14 15.05
CA GLY A 96 -32.49 -18.89 13.83
C GLY A 96 -32.56 -20.39 14.04
N ASP A 97 -31.91 -21.09 13.12
CA ASP A 97 -31.87 -22.54 13.02
C ASP A 97 -30.45 -23.00 12.68
N THR A 98 -30.00 -24.10 13.25
CA THR A 98 -28.70 -24.68 12.93
C THR A 98 -28.60 -25.26 11.53
N ASP A 99 -29.74 -25.50 10.85
CA ASP A 99 -29.74 -25.93 9.46
C ASP A 99 -29.40 -24.77 8.49
N ASN A 100 -29.55 -23.51 8.95
CA ASN A 100 -29.19 -22.31 8.18
C ASN A 100 -28.59 -21.22 9.07
N LEU A 101 -27.39 -21.48 9.60
CA LEU A 101 -26.68 -20.52 10.47
C LEU A 101 -26.27 -19.23 9.77
N GLU A 102 -26.27 -19.18 8.43
CA GLU A 102 -25.99 -17.94 7.70
C GLU A 102 -27.17 -16.97 7.69
N ALA A 103 -28.38 -17.45 8.00
CA ALA A 103 -29.62 -16.65 8.00
C ALA A 103 -30.15 -16.35 9.40
N LEU A 104 -29.29 -16.21 10.39
CA LEU A 104 -29.67 -15.77 11.72
C LEU A 104 -30.29 -14.37 11.67
N THR A 105 -31.33 -14.15 12.47
CA THR A 105 -31.91 -12.82 12.68
C THR A 105 -31.37 -12.24 13.98
N ILE A 106 -30.72 -11.08 13.91
CA ILE A 106 -30.19 -10.39 15.08
C ILE A 106 -30.82 -8.98 15.17
N ASP A 107 -31.53 -8.74 16.26
CA ASP A 107 -32.17 -7.48 16.58
C ASP A 107 -31.51 -6.81 17.78
N GLY A 108 -31.89 -5.55 18.07
CA GLY A 108 -31.55 -4.86 19.32
C GLY A 108 -30.61 -3.70 19.16
N ASN A 109 -30.13 -3.43 17.96
CA ASN A 109 -29.56 -2.17 17.53
C ASN A 109 -29.53 -2.09 15.99
N THR A 110 -29.40 -0.89 15.48
CA THR A 110 -29.43 -0.60 14.04
C THR A 110 -28.42 -1.44 13.24
N TYR A 111 -27.20 -1.64 13.73
CA TYR A 111 -26.16 -2.36 12.99
C TYR A 111 -26.48 -3.85 12.82
N ASN A 112 -26.99 -4.51 13.86
CA ASN A 112 -27.45 -5.89 13.75
C ASN A 112 -28.64 -6.05 12.82
N GLU A 113 -29.58 -5.10 12.87
CA GLU A 113 -30.74 -5.06 11.97
C GLU A 113 -30.32 -4.82 10.51
N GLU A 114 -29.38 -3.90 10.27
CA GLU A 114 -28.78 -3.64 8.95
C GLU A 114 -28.08 -4.88 8.40
N PHE A 115 -27.28 -5.57 9.24
CA PHE A 115 -26.61 -6.78 8.80
C PHE A 115 -27.58 -7.92 8.50
N THR A 116 -28.62 -8.10 9.34
CA THR A 116 -29.70 -9.07 9.11
C THR A 116 -30.43 -8.76 7.77
N ALA A 117 -30.69 -7.49 7.49
CA ALA A 117 -31.32 -7.08 6.23
C ALA A 117 -30.41 -7.38 5.01
N PHE A 118 -29.11 -7.09 5.13
CA PHE A 118 -28.12 -7.39 4.11
C PHE A 118 -28.04 -8.90 3.81
N GLN A 119 -27.99 -9.74 4.85
CA GLN A 119 -27.98 -11.21 4.68
C GLN A 119 -29.26 -11.71 4.04
N LYS A 120 -30.41 -11.16 4.40
CA LYS A 120 -31.70 -11.50 3.78
C LYS A 120 -31.73 -11.12 2.30
N GLU A 121 -31.14 -9.99 1.92
CA GLU A 121 -31.00 -9.59 0.52
C GLU A 121 -30.13 -10.58 -0.27
N LEU A 122 -28.98 -10.99 0.30
CA LEU A 122 -28.09 -11.99 -0.30
C LEU A 122 -28.80 -13.34 -0.48
N SER A 123 -29.54 -13.81 0.53
CA SER A 123 -30.27 -15.09 0.46
C SER A 123 -31.41 -15.08 -0.55
N GLY A 124 -31.89 -13.90 -0.96
CA GLY A 124 -32.86 -13.73 -2.05
C GLY A 124 -32.26 -13.90 -3.45
N LEU A 125 -30.95 -13.93 -3.59
CA LEU A 125 -30.26 -14.16 -4.86
C LEU A 125 -30.16 -15.66 -5.16
N ASN A 126 -30.47 -16.06 -6.39
CA ASN A 126 -30.31 -17.45 -6.84
C ASN A 126 -28.84 -17.76 -7.16
N ASN A 127 -28.14 -18.48 -6.30
CA ASN A 127 -26.74 -18.86 -6.44
C ASN A 127 -25.84 -17.66 -6.82
N PRO A 128 -25.74 -16.64 -5.95
CA PRO A 128 -24.96 -15.45 -6.27
C PRO A 128 -23.48 -15.83 -6.48
N SER A 129 -22.88 -15.26 -7.52
CA SER A 129 -21.44 -15.33 -7.70
C SER A 129 -20.73 -14.47 -6.65
N GLU A 130 -19.45 -14.72 -6.42
CA GLU A 130 -18.62 -13.84 -5.55
C GLU A 130 -18.73 -12.37 -5.97
N LYS A 131 -18.76 -12.10 -7.27
CA LYS A 131 -18.90 -10.77 -7.81
C LYS A 131 -20.26 -10.13 -7.48
N ASP A 132 -21.34 -10.89 -7.47
CA ASP A 132 -22.67 -10.38 -7.09
C ASP A 132 -22.69 -10.00 -5.62
N VAL A 133 -22.07 -10.81 -4.76
CA VAL A 133 -21.95 -10.53 -3.33
C VAL A 133 -21.10 -9.28 -3.07
N GLU A 134 -19.95 -9.15 -3.77
CA GLU A 134 -19.11 -7.95 -3.70
C GLU A 134 -19.85 -6.69 -4.15
N GLN A 135 -20.63 -6.79 -5.22
CA GLN A 135 -21.42 -5.65 -5.69
C GLN A 135 -22.45 -5.22 -4.63
N LYS A 136 -23.13 -6.18 -3.99
CA LYS A 136 -24.07 -5.89 -2.90
C LYS A 136 -23.38 -5.28 -1.67
N ALA A 137 -22.21 -5.77 -1.32
CA ALA A 137 -21.41 -5.19 -0.24
C ALA A 137 -20.97 -3.75 -0.57
N GLU A 138 -20.54 -3.49 -1.81
CA GLU A 138 -20.20 -2.14 -2.28
C GLU A 138 -21.42 -1.20 -2.22
N GLU A 139 -22.59 -1.62 -2.73
CA GLU A 139 -23.84 -0.86 -2.69
C GLU A 139 -24.22 -0.53 -1.24
N PHE A 140 -24.09 -1.50 -0.33
CA PHE A 140 -24.35 -1.29 1.10
C PHE A 140 -23.40 -0.25 1.70
N ILE A 141 -22.10 -0.36 1.49
CA ILE A 141 -21.09 0.58 2.00
C ILE A 141 -21.37 2.00 1.51
N GLN A 142 -21.75 2.14 0.23
CA GLN A 142 -22.10 3.44 -0.37
C GLN A 142 -23.39 4.06 0.17
N GLN A 143 -24.29 3.27 0.76
CA GLN A 143 -25.55 3.76 1.33
C GLN A 143 -25.46 3.95 2.86
N HIS A 144 -24.57 3.24 3.53
CA HIS A 144 -24.45 3.18 5.00
C HIS A 144 -23.06 3.65 5.47
N HIS A 145 -22.69 4.89 5.14
CA HIS A 145 -21.32 5.46 5.30
C HIS A 145 -20.77 5.43 6.74
N SER A 146 -21.65 5.43 7.76
CA SER A 146 -21.26 5.45 9.17
C SER A 146 -21.58 4.14 9.91
N SER A 147 -22.01 3.12 9.19
CA SER A 147 -22.36 1.82 9.77
C SER A 147 -21.10 0.96 10.03
N PHE A 148 -21.03 0.34 11.21
CA PHE A 148 -20.00 -0.66 11.50
C PHE A 148 -20.12 -1.91 10.62
N VAL A 149 -21.29 -2.18 10.06
CA VAL A 149 -21.49 -3.21 9.05
C VAL A 149 -20.67 -2.91 7.81
N SER A 150 -20.59 -1.64 7.39
CA SER A 150 -19.78 -1.22 6.23
C SER A 150 -18.30 -1.54 6.44
N LEU A 151 -17.77 -1.34 7.65
CA LEU A 151 -16.40 -1.71 7.97
C LEU A 151 -16.17 -3.24 7.90
N TYR A 152 -17.10 -4.02 8.44
CA TYR A 152 -17.06 -5.47 8.36
C TYR A 152 -17.12 -5.98 6.91
N LEU A 153 -18.00 -5.42 6.08
CA LEU A 153 -18.15 -5.81 4.68
C LEU A 153 -16.92 -5.42 3.86
N LEU A 154 -16.32 -4.25 4.15
CA LEU A 154 -15.05 -3.85 3.55
C LEU A 154 -13.96 -4.88 3.82
N ASP A 155 -13.79 -5.26 5.08
CA ASP A 155 -12.80 -6.24 5.48
C ASP A 155 -13.05 -7.59 4.79
N LYS A 156 -14.24 -8.14 4.96
CA LYS A 156 -14.60 -9.49 4.51
C LYS A 156 -14.52 -9.65 2.99
N TYR A 157 -15.04 -8.70 2.21
CA TYR A 157 -15.22 -8.87 0.77
C TYR A 157 -14.18 -8.16 -0.09
N PHE A 158 -13.37 -7.26 0.48
CA PHE A 158 -12.39 -6.51 -0.31
C PHE A 158 -10.96 -6.63 0.21
N VAL A 159 -10.76 -6.67 1.55
CA VAL A 159 -9.42 -6.72 2.15
C VAL A 159 -8.91 -8.15 2.27
N GLN A 160 -9.74 -9.09 2.75
CA GLN A 160 -9.33 -10.48 3.00
C GLN A 160 -9.22 -11.34 1.72
N LYS A 161 -9.18 -10.71 0.54
CA LYS A 161 -8.98 -11.41 -0.73
C LYS A 161 -7.53 -11.85 -0.92
N GLU A 162 -7.32 -12.91 -1.67
CA GLU A 162 -5.99 -13.36 -2.06
C GLU A 162 -5.20 -12.28 -2.82
N SER A 163 -5.89 -11.44 -3.61
CA SER A 163 -5.32 -10.31 -4.33
C SER A 163 -6.22 -9.08 -4.16
N PRO A 164 -6.07 -8.30 -3.08
CA PRO A 164 -6.89 -7.12 -2.82
C PRO A 164 -6.70 -6.01 -3.85
N ASP A 165 -7.79 -5.41 -4.32
CA ASP A 165 -7.74 -4.19 -5.13
C ASP A 165 -7.64 -2.96 -4.22
N PHE A 166 -6.44 -2.51 -3.94
CA PHE A 166 -6.19 -1.36 -3.06
C PHE A 166 -6.79 -0.05 -3.58
N ASN A 167 -6.95 0.13 -4.91
CA ASN A 167 -7.60 1.31 -5.46
C ASN A 167 -9.11 1.31 -5.14
N LYS A 168 -9.74 0.15 -5.20
CA LYS A 168 -11.15 -0.01 -4.83
C LYS A 168 -11.35 0.16 -3.32
N ILE A 169 -10.50 -0.47 -2.50
CA ILE A 169 -10.52 -0.33 -1.03
C ILE A 169 -10.40 1.14 -0.63
N LYS A 170 -9.47 1.88 -1.21
CA LYS A 170 -9.29 3.32 -0.96
C LYS A 170 -10.56 4.12 -1.23
N LYS A 171 -11.21 3.90 -2.38
CA LYS A 171 -12.48 4.56 -2.71
C LYS A 171 -13.60 4.24 -1.72
N LEU A 172 -13.68 2.99 -1.23
CA LEU A 172 -14.67 2.60 -0.24
C LEU A 172 -14.39 3.21 1.13
N ILE A 173 -13.13 3.36 1.53
CA ILE A 173 -12.75 4.08 2.74
C ILE A 173 -13.09 5.57 2.64
N GLU A 174 -12.87 6.19 1.48
CA GLU A 174 -13.14 7.62 1.26
C GLU A 174 -14.63 8.00 1.43
N VAL A 175 -15.55 7.07 1.21
CA VAL A 175 -17.00 7.31 1.45
C VAL A 175 -17.42 7.10 2.90
N MET A 176 -16.64 6.39 3.72
CA MET A 176 -16.93 6.18 5.13
C MET A 176 -16.79 7.47 5.93
N THR A 177 -17.64 7.67 6.91
CA THR A 177 -17.70 8.92 7.69
C THR A 177 -17.82 8.67 9.20
N GLY A 178 -17.68 9.74 9.98
CA GLY A 178 -17.86 9.70 11.43
C GLY A 178 -16.79 8.85 12.12
N ILE A 179 -17.22 8.11 13.12
CA ILE A 179 -16.34 7.31 13.99
C ILE A 179 -15.56 6.21 13.24
N LEU A 180 -15.98 5.83 12.03
CA LEU A 180 -15.28 4.82 11.25
C LEU A 180 -13.93 5.33 10.75
N GLN A 181 -13.83 6.62 10.42
CA GLN A 181 -12.57 7.22 9.96
C GLN A 181 -11.49 7.26 11.04
N ASP A 182 -11.91 7.32 12.31
CA ASP A 182 -11.01 7.38 13.46
C ASP A 182 -10.60 5.98 13.98
N LYS A 183 -11.02 4.91 13.30
CA LYS A 183 -10.65 3.55 13.69
C LYS A 183 -9.22 3.23 13.31
N LEU A 184 -8.47 2.66 14.25
CA LEU A 184 -7.10 2.20 14.04
C LEU A 184 -6.99 1.27 12.81
N TYR A 185 -7.98 0.43 12.57
CA TYR A 185 -8.05 -0.43 11.39
C TYR A 185 -8.01 0.35 10.06
N ILE A 186 -8.73 1.48 9.96
CA ILE A 186 -8.71 2.34 8.77
C ILE A 186 -7.34 3.01 8.61
N GLU A 187 -6.71 3.43 9.71
CA GLU A 187 -5.36 3.96 9.68
C GLU A 187 -4.35 2.94 9.15
N GLN A 188 -4.38 1.71 9.66
CA GLN A 188 -3.54 0.59 9.20
C GLN A 188 -3.77 0.26 7.71
N LEU A 189 -5.01 0.27 7.24
CA LEU A 189 -5.33 0.07 5.82
C LEU A 189 -4.77 1.19 4.94
N ASN A 190 -4.87 2.44 5.37
CA ASN A 190 -4.32 3.58 4.63
C ASN A 190 -2.79 3.50 4.54
N GLU A 191 -2.10 3.05 5.58
CA GLU A 191 -0.66 2.80 5.54
C GLU A 191 -0.30 1.68 4.55
N ALA A 192 -1.05 0.55 4.56
CA ALA A 192 -0.86 -0.56 3.63
C ALA A 192 -1.09 -0.13 2.16
N ILE A 193 -2.12 0.67 1.90
CA ILE A 193 -2.40 1.26 0.58
C ILE A 193 -1.23 2.14 0.13
N SER A 194 -0.77 3.05 1.00
CA SER A 194 0.36 3.94 0.70
C SER A 194 1.65 3.16 0.37
N LEU A 195 1.91 2.08 1.10
CA LEU A 195 3.05 1.20 0.84
C LEU A 195 2.91 0.48 -0.51
N SER A 196 1.71 -0.01 -0.84
CA SER A 196 1.42 -0.65 -2.13
C SER A 196 1.58 0.32 -3.30
N GLU A 197 1.09 1.56 -3.18
CA GLU A 197 1.26 2.61 -4.19
C GLU A 197 2.75 2.89 -4.44
N LYS A 198 3.56 3.04 -3.39
CA LYS A 198 5.02 3.24 -3.49
C LYS A 198 5.72 2.05 -4.14
N LEU A 199 5.31 0.83 -3.82
CA LEU A 199 5.87 -0.37 -4.42
C LEU A 199 5.56 -0.44 -5.91
N ASN A 200 4.30 -0.19 -6.32
CA ASN A 200 3.87 -0.17 -7.71
C ASN A 200 4.60 0.92 -8.51
N GLU A 201 4.79 2.11 -7.94
CA GLU A 201 5.59 3.17 -8.54
C GLU A 201 7.05 2.71 -8.76
N THR A 202 7.65 2.06 -7.76
CA THR A 202 9.01 1.54 -7.84
C THR A 202 9.15 0.48 -8.93
N ILE A 203 8.18 -0.45 -9.03
CA ILE A 203 8.14 -1.49 -10.08
C ILE A 203 8.01 -0.83 -11.46
N SER A 204 7.07 0.10 -11.62
CA SER A 204 6.87 0.84 -12.88
C SER A 204 8.12 1.60 -13.31
N GLN A 205 8.85 2.22 -12.38
CA GLN A 205 10.14 2.88 -12.70
C GLN A 205 11.22 1.87 -13.07
N ALA A 206 11.29 0.72 -12.39
CA ALA A 206 12.22 -0.34 -12.73
C ALA A 206 12.01 -0.89 -14.14
N GLU A 207 10.73 -1.12 -14.53
CA GLU A 207 10.35 -1.54 -15.87
C GLU A 207 10.75 -0.53 -16.96
N LYS A 208 10.63 0.77 -16.68
CA LYS A 208 11.07 1.84 -17.60
C LYS A 208 12.58 1.83 -17.86
N THR A 209 13.37 1.28 -16.95
CA THR A 209 14.83 1.21 -17.05
C THR A 209 15.33 -0.20 -17.37
N GLU A 210 14.51 -1.08 -17.91
CA GLU A 210 14.93 -2.40 -18.38
C GLU A 210 15.83 -2.33 -19.62
N ILE A 211 16.67 -3.35 -19.78
CA ILE A 211 17.51 -3.52 -20.99
C ILE A 211 16.59 -3.61 -22.22
N GLY A 212 16.94 -2.84 -23.26
CA GLY A 212 16.14 -2.72 -24.49
C GLY A 212 15.13 -1.58 -24.50
N LYS A 213 14.75 -0.99 -23.35
CA LYS A 213 13.90 0.19 -23.28
C LYS A 213 14.70 1.48 -23.52
N TYR A 214 14.00 2.54 -23.90
CA TYR A 214 14.62 3.85 -23.99
C TYR A 214 14.87 4.42 -22.59
N ALA A 215 16.10 4.90 -22.35
CA ALA A 215 16.45 5.53 -21.09
C ALA A 215 15.64 6.82 -20.85
N PRO A 216 15.28 7.12 -19.58
CA PRO A 216 14.65 8.37 -19.22
C PRO A 216 15.46 9.59 -19.71
N PHE A 217 14.76 10.69 -20.00
CA PHE A 217 15.42 11.95 -20.37
C PHE A 217 16.08 12.56 -19.14
N PHE A 218 17.26 13.17 -19.35
CA PHE A 218 17.91 13.98 -18.32
C PHE A 218 18.40 15.31 -18.90
N SER A 219 18.47 16.34 -18.06
CA SER A 219 19.08 17.64 -18.36
C SER A 219 19.68 18.19 -17.07
N LEU A 220 20.98 18.06 -16.91
CA LEU A 220 21.69 18.38 -15.68
C LEU A 220 22.81 19.39 -15.93
N PRO A 221 23.11 20.30 -14.98
CA PRO A 221 24.20 21.27 -15.13
C PRO A 221 25.56 20.61 -14.91
N ASN A 222 26.53 20.99 -15.71
CA ASN A 222 27.93 20.66 -15.49
C ASN A 222 28.62 21.69 -14.55
N ALA A 223 29.93 21.54 -14.34
CA ALA A 223 30.70 22.44 -13.46
C ALA A 223 30.70 23.92 -13.90
N LYS A 224 30.43 24.18 -15.18
CA LYS A 224 30.30 25.54 -15.75
C LYS A 224 28.87 26.06 -15.73
N GLY A 225 27.88 25.25 -15.37
CA GLY A 225 26.45 25.57 -15.38
C GLY A 225 25.77 25.28 -16.72
N GLU A 226 26.47 24.70 -17.70
CA GLU A 226 25.90 24.30 -18.97
C GLU A 226 25.00 23.09 -18.83
N LYS A 227 23.81 23.09 -19.41
CA LYS A 227 22.89 21.95 -19.40
C LYS A 227 23.36 20.84 -20.33
N ILE A 228 23.65 19.71 -19.75
CA ILE A 228 24.10 18.49 -20.46
C ILE A 228 22.93 17.51 -20.57
N THR A 229 22.72 17.00 -21.77
CA THR A 229 21.71 15.98 -22.09
C THR A 229 22.38 14.87 -22.92
N ARG A 230 21.70 13.75 -23.14
CA ARG A 230 22.16 12.71 -24.05
C ARG A 230 22.40 13.22 -25.49
N THR A 231 21.69 14.26 -25.91
CA THR A 231 21.79 14.87 -27.24
C THR A 231 22.79 16.03 -27.33
N SER A 232 23.50 16.34 -26.24
CA SER A 232 24.59 17.32 -26.23
C SER A 232 25.66 16.95 -27.24
N LYS A 233 26.41 17.96 -27.74
CA LYS A 233 27.38 17.82 -28.84
C LYS A 233 28.32 16.64 -28.68
N ASP A 234 28.81 16.41 -27.46
CA ASP A 234 29.81 15.37 -27.17
C ASP A 234 29.23 13.95 -27.16
N PHE A 235 27.92 13.81 -27.03
CA PHE A 235 27.21 12.53 -26.92
C PHE A 235 26.28 12.21 -28.09
N LYS A 236 25.97 13.21 -28.92
CA LYS A 236 25.07 13.03 -30.06
C LYS A 236 25.56 11.94 -31.01
N LYS A 237 24.70 10.98 -31.30
CA LYS A 237 24.94 9.81 -32.16
C LYS A 237 26.04 8.86 -31.65
N LYS A 238 26.41 8.94 -30.37
CA LYS A 238 27.32 7.99 -29.73
C LYS A 238 26.59 7.07 -28.77
N ASN A 239 27.11 5.86 -28.57
CA ASN A 239 26.77 5.12 -27.38
C ASN A 239 27.24 5.92 -26.16
N LEU A 240 26.56 5.80 -25.01
CA LEU A 240 26.89 6.62 -23.84
C LEU A 240 26.99 5.73 -22.58
N LEU A 241 28.16 5.69 -21.99
CA LEU A 241 28.32 5.14 -20.65
C LEU A 241 28.04 6.22 -19.62
N ILE A 242 26.98 6.03 -18.82
CA ILE A 242 26.63 6.90 -17.70
C ILE A 242 27.10 6.21 -16.42
N ASN A 243 27.93 6.89 -15.63
CA ASN A 243 28.37 6.46 -14.30
C ASN A 243 27.69 7.32 -13.24
N PHE A 244 27.01 6.68 -12.27
CA PHE A 244 26.40 7.31 -11.12
C PHE A 244 27.32 7.16 -9.91
N TRP A 245 27.65 8.28 -9.27
CA TRP A 245 28.64 8.33 -8.20
C TRP A 245 28.39 9.45 -7.20
N ALA A 246 29.19 9.54 -6.14
CA ALA A 246 29.26 10.72 -5.27
C ALA A 246 30.61 10.82 -4.59
N SER A 247 31.02 12.02 -4.15
CA SER A 247 32.30 12.25 -3.47
C SER A 247 32.37 11.56 -2.10
N TRP A 248 31.24 11.36 -1.46
CA TRP A 248 31.04 10.73 -0.14
C TRP A 248 30.85 9.22 -0.18
N GLY A 249 30.74 8.62 -1.36
CA GLY A 249 30.58 7.17 -1.51
C GLY A 249 31.75 6.36 -0.94
N ASP A 250 31.55 5.06 -0.73
CA ASP A 250 32.59 4.15 -0.22
C ASP A 250 33.91 4.32 -0.96
N SER A 251 34.92 4.68 -0.20
CA SER A 251 36.22 5.09 -0.75
C SER A 251 36.97 4.00 -1.52
N ILE A 252 36.72 2.72 -1.20
CA ILE A 252 37.38 1.56 -1.85
C ILE A 252 36.69 1.24 -3.17
N SER A 253 35.34 1.10 -3.14
CA SER A 253 34.54 0.80 -4.32
C SER A 253 34.60 1.93 -5.34
N ASN A 254 34.53 3.21 -4.89
CA ASN A 254 34.67 4.36 -5.76
C ASN A 254 36.05 4.43 -6.42
N ARG A 255 37.12 4.23 -5.67
CA ARG A 255 38.50 4.23 -6.26
C ARG A 255 38.69 3.13 -7.30
N ARG A 256 38.18 1.92 -7.03
CA ARG A 256 38.26 0.82 -7.99
C ARG A 256 37.49 1.16 -9.26
N ASN A 257 36.22 1.61 -9.12
CA ASN A 257 35.37 2.03 -10.23
C ASN A 257 36.02 3.18 -11.02
N ASN A 258 36.51 4.23 -10.35
CA ASN A 258 37.14 5.38 -11.00
C ASN A 258 38.39 4.99 -11.76
N ASN A 259 39.24 4.08 -11.26
CA ASN A 259 40.42 3.61 -11.96
C ASN A 259 40.05 2.85 -13.24
N GLU A 260 39.08 1.96 -13.18
CA GLU A 260 38.57 1.26 -14.34
C GLU A 260 38.01 2.23 -15.41
N LEU A 261 37.21 3.20 -15.00
CA LEU A 261 36.64 4.21 -15.88
C LEU A 261 37.70 5.12 -16.50
N LYS A 262 38.77 5.44 -15.78
CA LYS A 262 39.94 6.20 -16.33
C LYS A 262 40.63 5.44 -17.45
N GLU A 263 40.87 4.14 -17.30
CA GLU A 263 41.45 3.32 -18.36
C GLU A 263 40.53 3.29 -19.60
N LEU A 264 39.23 3.08 -19.40
CA LEU A 264 38.27 3.12 -20.48
C LEU A 264 38.21 4.51 -21.15
N TYR A 265 38.20 5.59 -20.36
CA TYR A 265 38.23 6.94 -20.89
C TYR A 265 39.48 7.22 -21.71
N LYS A 266 40.65 6.88 -21.22
CA LYS A 266 41.93 6.99 -21.96
C LYS A 266 41.82 6.32 -23.32
N LYS A 267 41.30 5.08 -23.38
CA LYS A 267 41.15 4.30 -24.61
C LYS A 267 40.17 4.95 -25.59
N TYR A 268 39.05 5.48 -25.10
CA TYR A 268 37.92 5.88 -25.94
C TYR A 268 37.65 7.39 -26.02
N LYS A 269 38.39 8.27 -25.33
CA LYS A 269 38.13 9.73 -25.32
C LYS A 269 38.05 10.40 -26.69
N LYS A 270 38.76 9.83 -27.71
CA LYS A 270 38.75 10.31 -29.10
C LYS A 270 37.76 9.54 -30.00
N SER A 271 37.03 8.56 -29.45
CA SER A 271 36.09 7.76 -30.21
C SER A 271 34.86 8.60 -30.67
N LYS A 272 34.49 8.39 -31.91
CA LYS A 272 33.22 8.94 -32.43
C LYS A 272 32.00 8.03 -32.14
N TYR A 273 32.23 6.87 -31.53
CA TYR A 273 31.20 5.85 -31.31
C TYR A 273 30.72 5.71 -29.86
N ILE A 274 31.51 6.20 -28.90
CA ILE A 274 31.13 6.17 -27.49
C ILE A 274 31.55 7.44 -26.75
N GLY A 275 30.73 7.87 -25.79
CA GLY A 275 31.02 8.93 -24.83
C GLY A 275 30.88 8.41 -23.40
N MET A 276 31.38 9.18 -22.44
CA MET A 276 31.24 8.92 -21.01
C MET A 276 30.69 10.14 -20.30
N LEU A 277 29.77 9.94 -19.35
CA LEU A 277 29.16 10.96 -18.52
C LEU A 277 29.15 10.49 -17.06
N GLY A 278 29.58 11.33 -16.14
CA GLY A 278 29.40 11.12 -14.70
C GLY A 278 28.21 11.92 -14.21
N ILE A 279 27.26 11.25 -13.57
CA ILE A 279 26.14 11.89 -12.85
C ILE A 279 26.41 11.72 -11.36
N SER A 280 26.62 12.84 -10.69
CA SER A 280 26.91 12.84 -9.25
C SER A 280 25.66 13.07 -8.43
N PHE A 281 25.57 12.39 -7.29
CA PHE A 281 24.58 12.57 -6.23
C PHE A 281 25.15 13.33 -5.03
N ASP A 282 26.08 14.25 -5.27
CA ASP A 282 26.58 15.16 -4.25
C ASP A 282 25.53 16.22 -3.88
N VAL A 283 25.59 16.73 -2.66
CA VAL A 283 24.79 17.85 -2.18
C VAL A 283 25.61 19.13 -2.03
N ASP A 284 26.93 19.02 -1.93
CA ASP A 284 27.86 20.14 -1.83
C ASP A 284 28.68 20.31 -3.12
N LYS A 285 28.58 21.50 -3.70
CA LYS A 285 29.23 21.86 -4.97
C LYS A 285 30.76 21.90 -4.85
N LYS A 286 31.28 22.28 -3.69
CA LYS A 286 32.71 22.38 -3.47
C LYS A 286 33.33 20.97 -3.33
N GLU A 287 32.74 20.12 -2.53
CA GLU A 287 33.17 18.73 -2.36
C GLU A 287 33.14 17.96 -3.67
N TRP A 288 32.06 18.11 -4.46
CA TRP A 288 31.95 17.57 -5.81
C TRP A 288 33.11 17.99 -6.73
N LYS A 289 33.40 19.30 -6.81
CA LYS A 289 34.50 19.82 -7.63
C LYS A 289 35.88 19.36 -7.16
N ASP A 290 36.06 19.32 -5.85
CA ASP A 290 37.32 18.86 -5.26
C ASP A 290 37.54 17.35 -5.52
N ALA A 291 36.47 16.54 -5.46
CA ALA A 291 36.53 15.11 -5.83
C ALA A 291 36.84 14.90 -7.31
N ILE A 292 36.21 15.63 -8.22
CA ILE A 292 36.54 15.55 -9.67
C ILE A 292 38.03 15.79 -9.91
N LYS A 293 38.64 16.81 -9.28
CA LYS A 293 40.06 17.14 -9.41
C LYS A 293 40.93 16.07 -8.74
N ARG A 294 40.65 15.73 -7.48
CA ARG A 294 41.41 14.75 -6.71
C ARG A 294 41.45 13.39 -7.42
N ASP A 295 40.32 12.96 -7.95
CA ASP A 295 40.16 11.66 -8.57
C ASP A 295 40.41 11.70 -10.08
N THR A 296 40.80 12.86 -10.65
CA THR A 296 41.13 13.05 -12.08
C THR A 296 40.03 12.48 -13.00
N LEU A 297 38.78 12.90 -12.78
CA LEU A 297 37.63 12.47 -13.57
C LEU A 297 37.48 13.37 -14.80
N ASP A 298 38.29 13.14 -15.84
CA ASP A 298 38.47 14.04 -16.99
C ASP A 298 37.30 14.02 -18.00
N TRP A 299 36.31 13.12 -17.84
CA TRP A 299 35.10 13.13 -18.67
C TRP A 299 34.03 14.06 -18.11
N GLU A 300 33.03 14.37 -18.91
CA GLU A 300 31.95 15.30 -18.53
C GLU A 300 31.25 14.85 -17.23
N GLN A 301 31.11 15.80 -16.30
CA GLN A 301 30.52 15.57 -14.98
C GLN A 301 29.36 16.53 -14.77
N VAL A 302 28.23 15.99 -14.30
CA VAL A 302 27.00 16.76 -14.00
C VAL A 302 26.48 16.45 -12.60
N CYS A 303 25.81 17.44 -11.99
CA CYS A 303 25.19 17.28 -10.66
C CYS A 303 24.07 18.29 -10.47
N ASP A 304 22.93 17.91 -9.89
CA ASP A 304 21.83 18.78 -9.48
C ASP A 304 21.87 19.17 -7.99
N PHE A 305 22.83 18.62 -7.26
CA PHE A 305 23.03 18.81 -5.81
C PHE A 305 21.84 18.39 -4.95
N SER A 306 21.00 17.46 -5.43
CA SER A 306 19.83 16.92 -4.71
C SER A 306 20.12 15.60 -3.97
N GLY A 307 21.34 15.10 -4.04
CA GLY A 307 21.74 13.83 -3.45
C GLY A 307 20.95 12.64 -4.03
N LEU A 308 20.69 11.63 -3.23
CA LEU A 308 19.87 10.49 -3.63
C LEU A 308 18.37 10.83 -3.78
N ASN A 309 17.94 12.02 -3.36
CA ASN A 309 16.58 12.52 -3.61
C ASN A 309 16.41 13.10 -5.01
N SER A 310 17.48 13.16 -5.82
CA SER A 310 17.44 13.58 -7.21
C SER A 310 16.40 12.81 -8.01
N GLU A 311 15.64 13.53 -8.85
CA GLU A 311 14.71 12.92 -9.80
C GLU A 311 15.41 11.91 -10.73
N ILE A 312 16.70 12.14 -11.05
CA ILE A 312 17.49 11.20 -11.84
C ILE A 312 17.72 9.89 -11.09
N ALA A 313 17.98 9.93 -9.79
CA ALA A 313 18.11 8.70 -8.99
C ALA A 313 16.82 7.86 -9.04
N LYS A 314 15.66 8.50 -8.92
CA LYS A 314 14.33 7.85 -9.02
C LYS A 314 14.07 7.33 -10.43
N GLN A 315 14.20 8.17 -11.46
CA GLN A 315 13.91 7.82 -12.85
C GLN A 315 14.78 6.67 -13.36
N TYR A 316 16.05 6.61 -12.96
CA TYR A 316 16.99 5.55 -13.32
C TYR A 316 17.02 4.39 -12.32
N THR A 317 16.20 4.45 -11.28
CA THR A 317 16.08 3.41 -10.20
C THR A 317 17.45 3.11 -9.57
N ILE A 318 18.24 4.17 -9.29
CA ILE A 318 19.56 4.04 -8.67
C ILE A 318 19.38 3.95 -7.15
N LYS A 319 19.58 2.75 -6.61
CA LYS A 319 19.44 2.45 -5.17
C LYS A 319 20.76 2.51 -4.42
N GLN A 320 21.86 2.34 -5.13
CA GLN A 320 23.24 2.36 -4.58
C GLN A 320 24.23 2.90 -5.59
N ILE A 321 25.35 3.39 -5.11
CA ILE A 321 26.47 3.88 -5.91
C ILE A 321 27.78 3.20 -5.46
N PRO A 322 28.73 2.98 -6.36
CA PRO A 322 28.69 3.33 -7.77
C PRO A 322 27.74 2.43 -8.58
N ALA A 323 27.13 2.99 -9.61
CA ALA A 323 26.29 2.28 -10.57
C ALA A 323 26.58 2.79 -11.99
N ASN A 324 26.22 2.01 -13.01
CA ASN A 324 26.36 2.48 -14.39
C ASN A 324 25.28 1.94 -15.31
N ILE A 325 25.07 2.68 -16.41
CA ILE A 325 24.17 2.28 -17.49
C ILE A 325 24.85 2.59 -18.81
N LEU A 326 24.85 1.62 -19.72
CA LEU A 326 25.34 1.80 -21.08
C LEU A 326 24.15 1.97 -22.02
N LEU A 327 24.13 3.08 -22.74
CA LEU A 327 23.10 3.41 -23.72
C LEU A 327 23.63 3.25 -25.15
N SER A 328 22.75 2.80 -26.04
CA SER A 328 22.99 2.85 -27.49
C SER A 328 22.95 4.29 -28.02
N ALA A 329 23.43 4.50 -29.22
CA ALA A 329 23.43 5.80 -29.89
C ALA A 329 22.01 6.41 -30.08
N ASP A 330 20.97 5.57 -30.16
CA ASP A 330 19.56 6.00 -30.20
C ASP A 330 18.92 6.14 -28.79
N GLY A 331 19.64 5.73 -27.71
CA GLY A 331 19.24 5.94 -26.32
C GLY A 331 18.58 4.75 -25.65
N LYS A 332 18.65 3.53 -26.21
CA LYS A 332 18.20 2.33 -25.54
C LYS A 332 19.23 1.83 -24.53
N ILE A 333 18.77 1.29 -23.44
CA ILE A 333 19.60 0.69 -22.42
C ILE A 333 20.15 -0.65 -22.94
N LEU A 334 21.47 -0.76 -23.06
CA LEU A 334 22.17 -1.95 -23.51
C LEU A 334 22.67 -2.82 -22.38
N ALA A 335 23.04 -2.21 -21.26
CA ALA A 335 23.51 -2.89 -20.06
C ALA A 335 23.38 -2.00 -18.82
N LYS A 336 23.38 -2.62 -17.64
CA LYS A 336 23.34 -1.94 -16.33
C LYS A 336 24.31 -2.61 -15.38
N ASN A 337 24.97 -1.81 -14.53
CA ASN A 337 25.79 -2.24 -13.39
C ASN A 337 26.89 -3.27 -13.77
N LEU A 338 27.51 -3.08 -14.91
CA LEU A 338 28.66 -3.87 -15.32
C LEU A 338 29.95 -3.34 -14.68
N SER A 339 30.89 -4.22 -14.38
CA SER A 339 32.23 -3.87 -13.85
C SER A 339 33.31 -4.82 -14.37
N GLY A 340 34.54 -4.42 -14.24
CA GLY A 340 35.70 -5.25 -14.60
C GLY A 340 35.70 -5.64 -16.08
N GLU A 341 36.01 -6.89 -16.33
CA GLU A 341 36.14 -7.41 -17.71
C GLU A 341 34.79 -7.42 -18.46
N ASP A 342 33.66 -7.57 -17.76
CA ASP A 342 32.34 -7.55 -18.40
C ASP A 342 32.01 -6.17 -18.96
N LEU A 343 32.32 -5.09 -18.22
CA LEU A 343 32.15 -3.73 -18.71
C LEU A 343 33.05 -3.46 -19.92
N LYS A 344 34.32 -3.85 -19.85
CA LYS A 344 35.28 -3.67 -20.96
C LYS A 344 34.83 -4.40 -22.22
N LYS A 345 34.48 -5.68 -22.08
CA LYS A 345 33.97 -6.51 -23.17
C LYS A 345 32.74 -5.95 -23.81
N LYS A 346 31.75 -5.48 -22.99
CA LYS A 346 30.52 -4.90 -23.51
C LYS A 346 30.76 -3.59 -24.25
N ILE A 347 31.67 -2.74 -23.78
CA ILE A 347 32.06 -1.51 -24.49
C ILE A 347 32.75 -1.83 -25.80
N GLU A 348 33.67 -2.80 -25.84
CA GLU A 348 34.33 -3.25 -27.08
C GLU A 348 33.33 -3.75 -28.10
N GLU A 349 32.35 -4.57 -27.66
CA GLU A 349 31.27 -5.08 -28.51
C GLU A 349 30.49 -3.94 -29.18
N VAL A 350 30.00 -2.97 -28.39
CA VAL A 350 29.13 -1.89 -28.91
C VAL A 350 29.92 -0.91 -29.80
N VAL A 351 31.21 -0.68 -29.50
CA VAL A 351 32.08 0.16 -30.33
C VAL A 351 32.38 -0.51 -31.66
N SER A 352 32.73 -1.80 -31.66
CA SER A 352 32.98 -2.57 -32.87
C SER A 352 31.78 -2.67 -33.78
N ALA A 353 30.61 -2.93 -33.19
CA ALA A 353 29.33 -2.94 -33.95
C ALA A 353 29.00 -1.58 -34.61
N ALA A 354 29.28 -0.48 -33.91
CA ALA A 354 29.09 0.85 -34.44
C ALA A 354 30.06 1.19 -35.57
N GLU A 355 31.31 0.74 -35.48
CA GLU A 355 32.34 0.87 -36.53
C GLU A 355 31.98 0.11 -37.79
N GLU A 356 31.54 -1.14 -37.64
CA GLU A 356 31.09 -1.95 -38.79
C GLU A 356 29.90 -1.34 -39.50
N LYS A 357 28.92 -0.83 -38.74
CA LYS A 357 27.75 -0.13 -39.30
C LYS A 357 28.17 1.09 -40.12
N ASP A 358 29.04 1.92 -39.58
CA ASP A 358 29.55 3.12 -40.25
C ASP A 358 30.29 2.77 -41.54
N LYS A 359 31.12 1.70 -41.54
CA LYS A 359 31.79 1.19 -42.74
C LYS A 359 30.80 0.72 -43.82
N LYS A 360 29.76 0.02 -43.43
CA LYS A 360 28.70 -0.43 -44.37
C LYS A 360 27.91 0.74 -44.97
N ASP A 361 27.54 1.72 -44.14
CA ASP A 361 26.79 2.92 -44.61
C ASP A 361 27.61 3.80 -45.56
N ASN A 362 28.91 3.93 -45.32
CA ASN A 362 29.83 4.66 -46.20
C ASN A 362 30.11 3.91 -47.52
N LYS A 363 30.03 2.57 -47.55
CA LYS A 363 30.10 1.81 -48.83
C LYS A 363 28.84 1.91 -49.69
N LYS A 364 27.68 2.16 -49.09
CA LYS A 364 26.41 2.34 -49.82
C LYS A 364 26.26 3.73 -50.43
N LYS A 365 27.04 4.69 -49.99
CA LYS A 365 27.02 6.09 -50.47
C LYS A 365 28.02 6.38 -51.57
N LYS A 366 28.88 5.43 -51.89
CA LYS A 366 29.80 5.41 -53.03
C LYS A 366 29.21 4.53 -54.14
#